data_5fa8aabc32470dc9bbe6bb16b94b2144
#
_entry.id   5fa8aabc32470dc9bbe6bb16b94b2144
#
_cell.length_a   1.000
_cell.length_b   1.000
_cell.length_c   1.000
_cell.angle_alpha   90.00
_cell.angle_beta   90.00
_cell.angle_gamma   90.00
#
_symmetry.space_group_name_H-M   'P 1'
#
loop_
_entity.id
_entity.type
_entity.pdbx_description
1 polymer ?
#
loop_
_entity_poly.entity_id
_entity_poly.type
_entity_poly.pdbx_seq_one_letter_code
_entity_poly.pdbx_strand_id
1 'polypeptide(L)'
;KFGKRYPRNFFRNIRALKENYKIDGLFKSVSKPILVCGAGESLEIILSAEKNVSGKFYIIAVDAALRAFKAKNIHVDAVVCEESQIAISKAFIGCRQYADRAFASLSSCPEAASTAGKSTAFYTTVFDERNFLKQISASSVLPAAVPPLGSVGLTAVYLSLCLRASNEVPVYITGLDFSF
;
A
#
# COMPACT_ATOMS: atom_id res chain seq x y z
N LYS A 1 -5.38 22.91 7.33
CA LYS A 1 -6.20 22.55 6.14
C LYS A 1 -6.44 21.04 5.98
N PHE A 2 -5.54 20.15 6.41
CA PHE A 2 -5.64 18.70 6.25
C PHE A 2 -6.45 18.00 7.35
N GLY A 3 -6.55 18.57 8.55
CA GLY A 3 -7.13 17.93 9.74
C GLY A 3 -8.58 17.44 9.61
N LYS A 4 -9.38 18.01 8.70
CA LYS A 4 -10.77 17.55 8.46
C LYS A 4 -10.88 16.43 7.42
N ARG A 5 -9.84 16.21 6.57
CA ARG A 5 -9.87 15.20 5.50
C ARG A 5 -9.67 13.80 6.05
N TYR A 6 -8.70 13.62 6.94
CA TYR A 6 -8.41 12.32 7.52
C TYR A 6 -9.63 11.67 8.18
N PRO A 7 -10.33 12.35 9.14
CA PRO A 7 -11.54 11.78 9.72
C PRO A 7 -12.65 11.53 8.69
N ARG A 8 -12.84 12.46 7.74
CA ARG A 8 -13.84 12.28 6.68
C ARG A 8 -13.57 11.04 5.83
N ASN A 9 -12.34 10.86 5.38
CA ASN A 9 -11.95 9.70 4.59
C ASN A 9 -12.06 8.42 5.41
N PHE A 10 -11.61 8.46 6.66
CA PHE A 10 -11.73 7.34 7.60
C PHE A 10 -13.17 6.83 7.71
N PHE A 11 -14.14 7.72 7.98
CA PHE A 11 -15.53 7.32 8.07
C PHE A 11 -16.13 6.87 6.73
N ARG A 12 -15.64 7.36 5.61
CA ARG A 12 -16.05 6.87 4.28
C ARG A 12 -15.49 5.48 4.00
N ASN A 13 -14.22 5.25 4.29
CA ASN A 13 -13.58 3.96 4.07
C ASN A 13 -14.10 2.88 5.03
N ILE A 14 -14.39 3.23 6.29
CA ILE A 14 -14.92 2.27 7.27
C ILE A 14 -16.30 1.74 6.87
N ARG A 15 -17.12 2.54 6.16
CA ARG A 15 -18.40 2.07 5.60
C ARG A 15 -18.24 1.02 4.51
N ALA A 16 -17.11 1.07 3.80
CA ALA A 16 -16.77 0.10 2.77
C ALA A 16 -15.99 -1.10 3.35
N LEU A 17 -15.59 -1.03 4.63
CA LEU A 17 -14.82 -2.08 5.29
C LEU A 17 -15.70 -3.32 5.49
N LYS A 18 -15.27 -4.42 4.89
CA LYS A 18 -15.79 -5.76 5.13
C LYS A 18 -14.69 -6.63 5.71
N GLU A 19 -15.06 -7.72 6.39
CA GLU A 19 -14.07 -8.61 7.02
C GLU A 19 -12.98 -9.07 6.04
N ASN A 20 -13.36 -9.41 4.83
CA ASN A 20 -12.44 -9.87 3.77
C ASN A 20 -11.50 -8.79 3.21
N TYR A 21 -11.67 -7.54 3.62
CA TYR A 21 -10.85 -6.40 3.18
C TYR A 21 -9.95 -5.86 4.30
N LYS A 22 -9.75 -6.60 5.38
CA LYS A 22 -8.74 -6.28 6.38
C LYS A 22 -7.39 -6.87 5.98
N ILE A 23 -6.33 -6.07 6.12
CA ILE A 23 -4.98 -6.50 5.76
C ILE A 23 -4.46 -7.61 6.67
N ASP A 24 -5.00 -7.70 7.87
CA ASP A 24 -4.64 -8.70 8.90
C ASP A 24 -4.67 -10.13 8.34
N GLY A 25 -5.67 -10.45 7.53
CA GLY A 25 -5.82 -11.75 6.91
C GLY A 25 -4.73 -12.10 5.89
N LEU A 26 -3.88 -11.14 5.52
CA LEU A 26 -2.77 -11.33 4.59
C LEU A 26 -1.41 -11.43 5.31
N PHE A 27 -1.35 -11.14 6.61
CA PHE A 27 -0.09 -11.22 7.34
C PHE A 27 0.44 -12.65 7.36
N LYS A 28 1.77 -12.78 7.26
CA LYS A 28 2.49 -14.07 7.18
C LYS A 28 2.03 -14.99 6.05
N SER A 29 1.47 -14.46 4.96
CA SER A 29 0.95 -15.27 3.84
C SER A 29 1.89 -15.32 2.63
N VAL A 30 2.89 -14.45 2.55
CA VAL A 30 3.77 -14.35 1.38
C VAL A 30 5.06 -15.13 1.62
N SER A 31 5.23 -16.23 0.87
CA SER A 31 6.44 -17.09 0.90
C SER A 31 7.45 -16.75 -0.19
N LYS A 32 7.05 -15.94 -1.17
CA LYS A 32 7.89 -15.48 -2.27
C LYS A 32 8.75 -14.28 -1.82
N PRO A 33 9.99 -14.12 -2.29
CA PRO A 33 10.74 -12.90 -2.07
C PRO A 33 9.92 -11.66 -2.38
N ILE A 34 9.97 -10.64 -1.53
CA ILE A 34 9.16 -9.42 -1.69
C ILE A 34 10.05 -8.33 -2.28
N LEU A 35 9.54 -7.61 -3.29
CA LEU A 35 10.18 -6.43 -3.85
C LEU A 35 9.32 -5.20 -3.58
N VAL A 36 9.82 -4.27 -2.77
CA VAL A 36 9.18 -2.97 -2.50
C VAL A 36 9.73 -1.95 -3.50
N CYS A 37 8.82 -1.29 -4.21
CA CYS A 37 9.15 -0.40 -5.32
C CYS A 37 8.66 1.02 -5.07
N GLY A 38 9.59 1.96 -4.90
CA GLY A 38 9.36 3.40 -5.01
C GLY A 38 9.42 3.87 -6.46
N ALA A 39 9.30 5.18 -6.68
CA ALA A 39 9.28 5.80 -8.01
C ALA A 39 10.63 6.42 -8.43
N GLY A 40 11.72 6.12 -7.74
CA GLY A 40 13.06 6.62 -8.05
C GLY A 40 13.71 5.91 -9.25
N GLU A 41 14.83 6.44 -9.72
CA GLU A 41 15.51 5.98 -10.95
C GLU A 41 15.93 4.51 -10.88
N SER A 42 16.34 4.02 -9.71
CA SER A 42 16.74 2.61 -9.54
C SER A 42 15.62 1.62 -9.89
N LEU A 43 14.35 2.02 -9.83
CA LEU A 43 13.24 1.20 -10.30
C LEU A 43 13.33 0.95 -11.82
N GLU A 44 13.59 1.98 -12.63
CA GLU A 44 13.68 1.84 -14.09
C GLU A 44 14.84 0.94 -14.49
N ILE A 45 15.95 1.01 -13.77
CA ILE A 45 17.12 0.15 -13.97
C ILE A 45 16.72 -1.32 -13.76
N ILE A 46 16.08 -1.63 -12.64
CA ILE A 46 15.63 -3.00 -12.32
C ILE A 46 14.62 -3.51 -13.36
N LEU A 47 13.60 -2.70 -13.69
CA LEU A 47 12.57 -3.09 -14.65
C LEU A 47 13.11 -3.25 -16.09
N SER A 48 14.26 -2.69 -16.39
CA SER A 48 14.92 -2.83 -17.69
C SER A 48 15.86 -4.04 -17.72
N ALA A 49 16.54 -4.33 -16.62
CA ALA A 49 17.49 -5.43 -16.49
C ALA A 49 16.82 -6.79 -16.30
N GLU A 50 15.72 -6.83 -15.54
CA GLU A 50 15.06 -8.09 -15.16
C GLU A 50 13.73 -8.25 -15.92
N LYS A 51 13.71 -9.18 -16.87
CA LYS A 51 12.52 -9.44 -17.71
C LYS A 51 11.37 -10.16 -16.99
N ASN A 52 11.65 -10.86 -15.90
CA ASN A 52 10.66 -11.67 -15.18
C ASN A 52 10.53 -11.26 -13.72
N VAL A 53 10.40 -9.97 -13.45
CA VAL A 53 10.28 -9.43 -12.07
C VAL A 53 9.06 -10.04 -11.36
N SER A 54 7.89 -10.02 -11.98
CA SER A 54 6.65 -10.57 -11.40
C SER A 54 6.70 -12.08 -11.18
N GLY A 55 7.46 -12.82 -12.01
CA GLY A 55 7.69 -14.24 -11.78
C GLY A 55 8.54 -14.53 -10.54
N LYS A 56 9.52 -13.69 -10.25
CA LYS A 56 10.49 -13.88 -9.16
C LYS A 56 10.05 -13.30 -7.83
N PHE A 57 9.29 -12.21 -7.81
CA PHE A 57 8.97 -11.46 -6.62
C PHE A 57 7.46 -11.31 -6.38
N TYR A 58 7.08 -11.16 -5.12
CA TYR A 58 5.83 -10.51 -4.74
C TYR A 58 6.09 -9.00 -4.72
N ILE A 59 5.44 -8.27 -5.60
CA ILE A 59 5.75 -6.86 -5.85
C ILE A 59 4.78 -5.96 -5.10
N ILE A 60 5.33 -5.08 -4.25
CA ILE A 60 4.58 -4.02 -3.57
C ILE A 60 5.07 -2.67 -4.10
N ALA A 61 4.25 -1.99 -4.89
CA ALA A 61 4.55 -0.68 -5.43
C ALA A 61 3.98 0.44 -4.54
N VAL A 62 4.66 1.58 -4.46
CA VAL A 62 4.00 2.81 -4.00
C VAL A 62 3.15 3.41 -5.14
N ASP A 63 2.24 4.31 -4.79
CA ASP A 63 1.29 4.93 -5.73
C ASP A 63 1.97 5.53 -6.98
N ALA A 64 3.03 6.32 -6.79
CA ALA A 64 3.77 6.94 -7.89
C ALA A 64 4.49 5.92 -8.80
N ALA A 65 4.94 4.79 -8.26
CA ALA A 65 5.66 3.75 -9.01
C ALA A 65 4.76 2.97 -9.98
N LEU A 66 3.46 2.89 -9.72
CA LEU A 66 2.54 2.06 -10.51
C LEU A 66 2.51 2.45 -12.00
N ARG A 67 2.77 3.72 -12.32
CA ARG A 67 2.87 4.17 -13.72
C ARG A 67 4.03 3.55 -14.47
N ALA A 68 5.19 3.36 -13.82
CA ALA A 68 6.35 2.72 -14.45
C ALA A 68 6.04 1.25 -14.79
N PHE A 69 5.38 0.54 -13.89
CA PHE A 69 4.92 -0.83 -14.12
C PHE A 69 3.91 -0.92 -15.27
N LYS A 70 2.93 0.00 -15.30
CA LYS A 70 1.98 0.11 -16.43
C LYS A 70 2.71 0.34 -17.77
N ALA A 71 3.68 1.25 -17.81
CA ALA A 71 4.42 1.56 -19.02
C ALA A 71 5.22 0.36 -19.56
N LYS A 72 5.66 -0.53 -18.69
CA LYS A 72 6.37 -1.77 -19.03
C LYS A 72 5.43 -2.98 -19.16
N ASN A 73 4.11 -2.80 -18.99
CA ASN A 73 3.10 -3.88 -18.97
C ASN A 73 3.42 -4.97 -17.94
N ILE A 74 3.94 -4.57 -16.78
CA ILE A 74 4.28 -5.45 -15.66
C ILE A 74 3.18 -5.36 -14.61
N HIS A 75 2.73 -6.50 -14.12
CA HIS A 75 1.74 -6.60 -13.05
C HIS A 75 2.39 -6.59 -11.68
N VAL A 76 1.77 -5.92 -10.70
CA VAL A 76 2.18 -5.91 -9.29
C VAL A 76 1.12 -6.59 -8.43
N ASP A 77 1.55 -7.23 -7.35
CA ASP A 77 0.65 -7.91 -6.42
C ASP A 77 -0.11 -6.90 -5.56
N ALA A 78 0.55 -5.82 -5.16
CA ALA A 78 -0.07 -4.77 -4.35
C ALA A 78 0.46 -3.37 -4.67
N VAL A 79 -0.38 -2.36 -4.39
CA VAL A 79 0.00 -0.94 -4.40
C VAL A 79 -0.41 -0.29 -3.08
N VAL A 80 0.47 0.49 -2.45
CA VAL A 80 0.20 1.17 -1.18
C VAL A 80 -0.38 2.56 -1.44
N CYS A 81 -1.48 2.89 -0.77
CA CYS A 81 -2.22 4.14 -0.89
C CYS A 81 -2.40 4.80 0.48
N GLU A 82 -1.69 5.90 0.74
CA GLU A 82 -1.81 6.68 1.98
C GLU A 82 -2.32 8.11 1.77
N GLU A 83 -2.14 8.66 0.56
CA GLU A 83 -2.49 10.06 0.31
C GLU A 83 -3.99 10.30 0.48
N SER A 84 -4.32 11.32 1.28
CA SER A 84 -5.69 11.69 1.60
C SER A 84 -6.35 12.60 0.57
N GLN A 85 -5.58 13.16 -0.36
CA GLN A 85 -6.06 14.11 -1.35
C GLN A 85 -6.60 13.40 -2.59
N ILE A 86 -7.71 13.90 -3.13
CA ILE A 86 -8.31 13.35 -4.35
C ILE A 86 -7.39 13.45 -5.58
N ALA A 87 -6.43 14.39 -5.56
CA ALA A 87 -5.48 14.55 -6.66
C ALA A 87 -4.69 13.27 -6.96
N ILE A 88 -4.47 12.41 -5.94
CA ILE A 88 -3.76 11.14 -6.13
C ILE A 88 -4.53 10.17 -7.03
N SER A 89 -5.85 10.25 -7.09
CA SER A 89 -6.64 9.36 -7.96
C SER A 89 -6.27 9.49 -9.44
N LYS A 90 -5.72 10.64 -9.84
CA LYS A 90 -5.18 10.84 -11.19
C LYS A 90 -3.99 9.93 -11.50
N ALA A 91 -3.20 9.55 -10.49
CA ALA A 91 -2.08 8.62 -10.65
C ALA A 91 -2.54 7.21 -11.04
N PHE A 92 -3.78 6.85 -10.67
CA PHE A 92 -4.34 5.52 -10.87
C PHE A 92 -5.21 5.38 -12.12
N ILE A 93 -5.35 6.45 -12.94
CA ILE A 93 -6.15 6.38 -14.17
C ILE A 93 -5.57 5.30 -15.11
N GLY A 94 -6.39 4.28 -15.39
CA GLY A 94 -6.03 3.15 -16.23
C GLY A 94 -4.98 2.21 -15.61
N CYS A 95 -4.72 2.31 -14.29
CA CYS A 95 -3.75 1.45 -13.60
C CYS A 95 -4.39 0.27 -12.86
N ARG A 96 -5.70 0.28 -12.62
CA ARG A 96 -6.40 -0.73 -11.83
C ARG A 96 -6.09 -2.18 -12.23
N GLN A 97 -5.98 -2.44 -13.51
CA GLN A 97 -5.70 -3.79 -14.03
C GLN A 97 -4.27 -4.26 -13.76
N TYR A 98 -3.35 -3.37 -13.40
CA TYR A 98 -1.94 -3.67 -13.17
C TYR A 98 -1.63 -3.98 -11.69
N ALA A 99 -2.58 -3.87 -10.78
CA ALA A 99 -2.41 -4.24 -9.39
C ALA A 99 -3.56 -5.14 -8.93
N ASP A 100 -3.24 -6.25 -8.27
CA ASP A 100 -4.26 -7.15 -7.72
C ASP A 100 -4.94 -6.52 -6.52
N ARG A 101 -4.18 -5.81 -5.68
CA ARG A 101 -4.69 -5.18 -4.46
C ARG A 101 -4.18 -3.77 -4.26
N ALA A 102 -5.05 -2.93 -3.70
CA ALA A 102 -4.65 -1.70 -3.03
C ALA A 102 -4.54 -1.97 -1.52
N PHE A 103 -3.38 -1.72 -0.93
CA PHE A 103 -3.21 -1.63 0.52
C PHE A 103 -3.45 -0.18 0.92
N ALA A 104 -4.58 0.10 1.50
CA ALA A 104 -5.02 1.47 1.72
C ALA A 104 -5.17 1.79 3.21
N SER A 105 -4.62 2.94 3.62
CA SER A 105 -4.96 3.49 4.93
C SER A 105 -6.45 3.84 4.98
N LEU A 106 -7.11 3.61 6.11
CA LEU A 106 -8.48 4.11 6.31
C LEU A 106 -8.59 5.62 6.15
N SER A 107 -7.50 6.37 6.33
CA SER A 107 -7.44 7.82 6.12
C SER A 107 -7.13 8.24 4.68
N SER A 108 -6.79 7.30 3.80
CA SER A 108 -6.50 7.58 2.38
C SER A 108 -7.74 8.05 1.61
N CYS A 109 -7.52 8.61 0.43
CA CYS A 109 -8.59 9.01 -0.47
C CYS A 109 -9.42 7.78 -0.92
N PRO A 110 -10.74 7.71 -0.62
CA PRO A 110 -11.57 6.55 -0.97
C PRO A 110 -11.61 6.26 -2.46
N GLU A 111 -11.62 7.30 -3.28
CA GLU A 111 -11.62 7.18 -4.74
C GLU A 111 -10.31 6.54 -5.24
N ALA A 112 -9.16 6.92 -4.64
CA ALA A 112 -7.87 6.31 -4.95
C ALA A 112 -7.83 4.84 -4.51
N ALA A 113 -8.23 4.55 -3.28
CA ALA A 113 -8.26 3.19 -2.74
C ALA A 113 -9.08 2.23 -3.61
N SER A 114 -10.22 2.69 -4.15
CA SER A 114 -11.09 1.87 -4.99
C SER A 114 -10.61 1.69 -6.44
N THR A 115 -9.72 2.56 -6.91
CA THR A 115 -9.25 2.55 -8.31
C THR A 115 -7.82 2.06 -8.48
N ALA A 116 -7.04 1.98 -7.40
CA ALA A 116 -5.64 1.63 -7.45
C ALA A 116 -5.38 0.14 -7.75
N GLY A 117 -6.29 -0.75 -7.33
CA GLY A 117 -6.18 -2.19 -7.55
C GLY A 117 -7.53 -2.85 -7.82
N LYS A 118 -7.51 -4.14 -8.18
CA LYS A 118 -8.73 -4.94 -8.41
C LYS A 118 -9.54 -5.12 -7.12
N SER A 119 -8.87 -5.21 -5.98
CA SER A 119 -9.45 -5.29 -4.64
C SER A 119 -8.73 -4.36 -3.67
N THR A 120 -9.31 -4.09 -2.49
CA THR A 120 -8.68 -3.24 -1.48
C THR A 120 -8.58 -3.99 -0.16
N ALA A 121 -7.41 -3.94 0.47
CA ALA A 121 -7.19 -4.36 1.84
C ALA A 121 -6.80 -3.14 2.69
N PHE A 122 -7.60 -2.88 3.73
CA PHE A 122 -7.41 -1.70 4.58
C PHE A 122 -6.50 -1.99 5.77
N TYR A 123 -5.75 -0.96 6.18
CA TYR A 123 -5.05 -0.85 7.45
C TYR A 123 -5.36 0.50 8.12
N THR A 124 -5.05 0.61 9.40
CA THR A 124 -5.29 1.83 10.18
C THR A 124 -3.98 2.54 10.45
N THR A 125 -3.76 3.76 9.92
CA THR A 125 -2.62 4.59 10.33
C THR A 125 -2.97 5.29 11.63
N VAL A 126 -2.20 5.05 12.70
CA VAL A 126 -2.45 5.60 14.02
C VAL A 126 -1.62 6.86 14.21
N PHE A 127 -2.22 8.03 13.94
CA PHE A 127 -1.56 9.33 14.10
C PHE A 127 -1.55 9.87 15.53
N ASP A 128 -2.38 9.34 16.42
CA ASP A 128 -2.54 9.85 17.78
C ASP A 128 -2.89 8.70 18.74
N GLU A 129 -2.26 8.72 19.92
CA GLU A 129 -2.50 7.76 20.98
C GLU A 129 -3.76 8.04 21.82
N ARG A 130 -4.56 9.04 21.45
CA ARG A 130 -5.74 9.44 22.20
C ARG A 130 -6.85 8.38 22.19
N ASN A 131 -7.53 8.31 23.33
CA ASN A 131 -8.47 7.25 23.75
C ASN A 131 -9.45 6.71 22.70
N PHE A 132 -9.94 7.53 21.78
CA PHE A 132 -10.98 7.12 20.83
C PHE A 132 -10.51 6.01 19.86
N LEU A 133 -9.37 6.19 19.21
CA LEU A 133 -8.82 5.18 18.28
C LEU A 133 -8.37 3.92 19.04
N LYS A 134 -7.81 4.07 20.26
CA LYS A 134 -7.45 2.93 21.10
C LYS A 134 -8.67 2.09 21.47
N GLN A 135 -9.78 2.72 21.87
CA GLN A 135 -11.02 2.00 22.22
C GLN A 135 -11.61 1.26 21.02
N ILE A 136 -11.62 1.88 19.84
CA ILE A 136 -12.13 1.21 18.64
C ILE A 136 -11.18 0.11 18.17
N SER A 137 -9.86 0.30 18.25
CA SER A 137 -8.88 -0.73 17.91
C SER A 137 -8.99 -1.96 18.82
N ALA A 138 -9.28 -1.75 20.11
CA ALA A 138 -9.52 -2.84 21.07
C ALA A 138 -10.77 -3.68 20.75
N SER A 139 -11.71 -3.16 19.96
CA SER A 139 -12.95 -3.85 19.60
C SER A 139 -12.81 -4.84 18.41
N SER A 140 -11.62 -5.03 17.87
CA SER A 140 -11.36 -5.85 16.65
C SER A 140 -12.13 -5.41 15.41
N VAL A 141 -12.79 -4.26 15.44
CA VAL A 141 -13.55 -3.70 14.31
C VAL A 141 -12.63 -3.13 13.25
N LEU A 142 -11.54 -2.47 13.69
CA LEU A 142 -10.56 -1.88 12.77
C LEU A 142 -9.55 -2.91 12.26
N PRO A 143 -9.03 -2.73 11.03
CA PRO A 143 -7.90 -3.50 10.53
C PRO A 143 -6.61 -3.12 11.26
N ALA A 144 -5.56 -3.92 11.07
CA ALA A 144 -4.25 -3.79 11.73
C ALA A 144 -3.76 -2.34 11.80
N ALA A 145 -3.20 -1.98 12.94
CA ALA A 145 -2.60 -0.69 13.17
C ALA A 145 -1.20 -0.62 12.53
N VAL A 146 -0.95 0.43 11.77
CA VAL A 146 0.34 0.75 11.17
C VAL A 146 0.83 2.08 11.77
N PRO A 147 2.07 2.17 12.25
CA PRO A 147 2.61 3.41 12.78
C PRO A 147 2.72 4.48 11.67
N PRO A 148 2.67 5.77 12.00
CA PRO A 148 2.87 6.85 11.05
C PRO A 148 4.36 6.96 10.70
N LEU A 149 4.78 6.38 9.59
CA LEU A 149 6.20 6.24 9.23
C LEU A 149 6.77 7.40 8.41
N GLY A 150 5.97 8.43 8.15
CA GLY A 150 6.41 9.65 7.46
C GLY A 150 6.52 9.56 5.95
N SER A 151 6.56 8.37 5.35
CA SER A 151 6.48 8.20 3.89
C SER A 151 5.76 6.91 3.50
N VAL A 152 5.10 6.93 2.35
CA VAL A 152 4.43 5.75 1.78
C VAL A 152 5.42 4.61 1.49
N GLY A 153 6.67 4.94 1.14
CA GLY A 153 7.73 3.96 0.94
C GLY A 153 8.06 3.17 2.20
N LEU A 154 8.21 3.87 3.33
CA LEU A 154 8.44 3.21 4.63
C LEU A 154 7.24 2.38 5.06
N THR A 155 6.02 2.84 4.79
CA THR A 155 4.81 2.05 5.03
C THR A 155 4.81 0.77 4.17
N ALA A 156 5.21 0.85 2.90
CA ALA A 156 5.32 -0.31 2.04
C ALA A 156 6.35 -1.33 2.56
N VAL A 157 7.50 -0.87 3.06
CA VAL A 157 8.51 -1.72 3.71
C VAL A 157 7.93 -2.37 4.97
N TYR A 158 7.29 -1.60 5.85
CA TYR A 158 6.67 -2.14 7.06
C TYR A 158 5.63 -3.23 6.75
N LEU A 159 4.73 -2.95 5.81
CA LEU A 159 3.72 -3.92 5.39
C LEU A 159 4.35 -5.18 4.79
N SER A 160 5.43 -5.05 4.01
CA SER A 160 6.16 -6.20 3.46
C SER A 160 6.71 -7.11 4.55
N LEU A 161 7.23 -6.52 5.63
CA LEU A 161 7.71 -7.29 6.79
C LEU A 161 6.59 -8.01 7.54
N CYS A 162 5.39 -7.44 7.58
CA CYS A 162 4.21 -8.09 8.16
C CYS A 162 3.66 -9.22 7.27
N LEU A 163 3.76 -9.07 5.96
CA LEU A 163 3.22 -10.00 4.97
C LEU A 163 4.07 -11.25 4.78
N ARG A 164 5.39 -11.18 4.94
CA ARG A 164 6.29 -12.33 4.74
C ARG A 164 5.94 -13.49 5.65
N ALA A 165 5.92 -14.69 5.11
CA ALA A 165 5.53 -15.92 5.83
C ALA A 165 6.49 -16.25 6.99
N SER A 166 7.77 -15.91 6.84
CA SER A 166 8.80 -16.08 7.87
C SER A 166 9.89 -15.03 7.74
N ASN A 167 10.77 -14.95 8.72
CA ASN A 167 11.94 -14.07 8.67
C ASN A 167 12.97 -14.46 7.59
N GLU A 168 12.90 -15.67 7.08
CA GLU A 168 13.75 -16.17 5.99
C GLU A 168 13.37 -15.59 4.63
N VAL A 169 12.12 -15.11 4.46
CA VAL A 169 11.68 -14.49 3.21
C VAL A 169 12.34 -13.12 3.08
N PRO A 170 13.22 -12.91 2.08
CA PRO A 170 13.90 -11.65 1.91
C PRO A 170 12.98 -10.55 1.39
N VAL A 171 13.24 -9.32 1.83
CA VAL A 171 12.60 -8.09 1.32
C VAL A 171 13.65 -7.25 0.64
N TYR A 172 13.47 -6.99 -0.63
CA TYR A 172 14.30 -6.12 -1.46
C TYR A 172 13.62 -4.77 -1.66
N ILE A 173 14.39 -3.73 -1.82
CA ILE A 173 13.89 -2.35 -1.98
C ILE A 173 14.54 -1.74 -3.22
N THR A 174 13.74 -1.08 -4.06
CA THR A 174 14.22 -0.28 -5.20
C THR A 174 13.36 0.96 -5.38
N GLY A 175 13.87 1.99 -6.03
CA GLY A 175 13.13 3.22 -6.31
C GLY A 175 12.80 4.07 -5.08
N LEU A 176 13.41 3.80 -3.92
CA LEU A 176 13.33 4.66 -2.73
C LEU A 176 14.64 5.44 -2.57
N ASP A 177 15.14 6.02 -3.66
CA ASP A 177 16.49 6.56 -3.77
C ASP A 177 16.68 7.86 -3.01
N PHE A 178 15.58 8.55 -2.64
CA PHE A 178 15.59 9.85 -1.94
C PHE A 178 16.48 10.90 -2.62
N SER A 179 16.76 10.74 -3.91
CA SER A 179 17.48 11.72 -4.74
C SER A 179 16.49 12.78 -5.23
N PHE A 180 16.87 14.04 -5.08
CA PHE A 180 16.14 15.21 -5.58
C PHE A 180 16.91 15.82 -6.74
#